data_27e77ac7518a55fd9b38a73f7008a053
#
_entry.id   27e77ac7518a55fd9b38a73f7008a053
#
_cell.length_a   1.000
_cell.length_b   1.000
_cell.length_c   1.000
_cell.angle_alpha   90.00
_cell.angle_beta   90.00
_cell.angle_gamma   90.00
#
_symmetry.space_group_name_H-M   'P 1'
#
loop_
_entity.id
_entity.type
_entity.pdbx_description
1 polymer ?
#
loop_
_entity_poly.entity_id
_entity_poly.type
_entity_poly.pdbx_seq_one_letter_code
_entity_poly.pdbx_strand_id
1 'polypeptide(L)'
;MKLSRFGKKFSALSGIGQLMEDLGQAMAQGDMIMLGGGNPAHIPEIEKVFRHSMEAIMQKAGAFESIVGNYDNPQGNAAFTEALARLMNTNYGWNIGPENIALTNGSQTAFFTLFNMFAGESEDGKRRKILFPLAPEYIGYADLGLEADTFTALKPEIEFLDAPFFKYHIDFDRLQIDDSIGALCVSRPTNPTGNVLTNDEVQKLTALAREAD
;
A
#
# COMPACT_ATOMS: atom_id res chain seq x y z
N MET A 1 -23.45 21.44 11.18
CA MET A 1 -23.65 20.86 9.85
C MET A 1 -23.87 19.34 9.98
N LYS A 2 -24.84 18.75 9.28
CA LYS A 2 -25.06 17.29 9.34
C LYS A 2 -24.20 16.63 8.26
N LEU A 3 -23.23 15.79 8.64
CA LEU A 3 -22.38 15.04 7.74
C LEU A 3 -23.02 13.70 7.34
N SER A 4 -22.71 13.22 6.14
CA SER A 4 -22.98 11.84 5.71
C SER A 4 -22.19 10.83 6.57
N ARG A 5 -22.46 9.52 6.44
CA ARG A 5 -21.65 8.48 7.09
C ARG A 5 -20.17 8.57 6.65
N PHE A 6 -19.93 8.74 5.36
CA PHE A 6 -18.61 9.00 4.80
C PHE A 6 -17.94 10.22 5.46
N GLY A 7 -18.64 11.37 5.45
CA GLY A 7 -18.11 12.60 6.06
C GLY A 7 -17.79 12.44 7.54
N LYS A 8 -18.63 11.74 8.31
CA LYS A 8 -18.36 11.45 9.73
C LYS A 8 -17.12 10.59 9.92
N LYS A 9 -16.97 9.55 9.12
CA LYS A 9 -15.80 8.64 9.20
C LYS A 9 -14.51 9.37 8.88
N PHE A 10 -14.45 10.08 7.76
CA PHE A 10 -13.22 10.71 7.27
C PHE A 10 -12.91 12.08 7.90
N SER A 11 -13.79 12.61 8.75
CA SER A 11 -13.51 13.77 9.59
C SER A 11 -13.20 13.42 11.05
N ALA A 12 -13.25 12.12 11.40
CA ALA A 12 -12.85 11.66 12.73
C ALA A 12 -11.32 11.57 12.83
N LEU A 13 -10.80 11.76 14.05
CA LEU A 13 -9.38 11.52 14.30
C LEU A 13 -9.07 10.03 14.07
N SER A 14 -8.07 9.76 13.24
CA SER A 14 -7.61 8.41 12.94
C SER A 14 -6.27 8.11 13.62
N GLY A 15 -5.95 6.83 13.81
CA GLY A 15 -4.69 6.42 14.41
C GLY A 15 -3.49 6.89 13.59
N ILE A 16 -3.56 6.80 12.26
CA ILE A 16 -2.50 7.31 11.38
C ILE A 16 -2.43 8.84 11.40
N GLY A 17 -3.58 9.54 11.49
CA GLY A 17 -3.62 10.99 11.60
C GLY A 17 -2.91 11.47 12.86
N GLN A 18 -3.19 10.85 14.01
CA GLN A 18 -2.51 11.15 15.27
C GLN A 18 -0.99 10.91 15.18
N LEU A 19 -0.59 9.77 14.63
CA LEU A 19 0.83 9.45 14.45
C LEU A 19 1.56 10.48 13.58
N MET A 20 0.93 10.94 12.50
CA MET A 20 1.52 11.94 11.61
C MET A 20 1.57 13.32 12.24
N GLU A 21 0.59 13.68 13.07
CA GLU A 21 0.61 14.93 13.83
C GLU A 21 1.74 14.94 14.88
N ASP A 22 1.88 13.86 15.65
CA ASP A 22 2.95 13.68 16.63
C ASP A 22 4.33 13.73 15.96
N LEU A 23 4.48 13.08 14.80
CA LEU A 23 5.71 13.13 14.00
C LEU A 23 6.03 14.56 13.55
N GLY A 24 5.04 15.29 13.02
CA GLY A 24 5.21 16.68 12.58
C GLY A 24 5.64 17.60 13.72
N GLN A 25 5.02 17.46 14.91
CA GLN A 25 5.37 18.24 16.11
C GLN A 25 6.81 17.94 16.57
N ALA A 26 7.20 16.66 16.61
CA ALA A 26 8.53 16.24 17.01
C ALA A 26 9.61 16.75 16.06
N MET A 27 9.38 16.67 14.75
CA MET A 27 10.30 17.20 13.74
C MET A 27 10.47 18.73 13.84
N ALA A 28 9.42 19.46 14.21
CA ALA A 28 9.49 20.92 14.38
C ALA A 28 10.35 21.35 15.59
N GLN A 29 10.56 20.48 16.57
CA GLN A 29 11.41 20.76 17.73
C GLN A 29 12.92 20.64 17.43
N GLY A 30 13.31 19.92 16.37
CA GLY A 30 14.66 19.94 15.77
C GLY A 30 15.75 19.13 16.48
N ASP A 31 15.57 18.73 17.73
CA ASP A 31 16.56 18.01 18.56
C ASP A 31 16.08 16.65 19.08
N MET A 32 14.93 16.18 18.62
CA MET A 32 14.36 14.91 19.04
C MET A 32 14.91 13.71 18.26
N ILE A 33 15.26 12.64 18.99
CA ILE A 33 15.59 11.34 18.39
C ILE A 33 14.29 10.60 18.12
N MET A 34 13.92 10.48 16.84
CA MET A 34 12.68 9.84 16.40
C MET A 34 12.82 8.32 16.39
N LEU A 35 12.08 7.62 17.27
CA LEU A 35 12.05 6.16 17.34
C LEU A 35 10.73 5.56 16.82
N GLY A 36 9.68 6.37 16.69
CA GLY A 36 8.33 5.92 16.32
C GLY A 36 7.93 6.14 14.88
N GLY A 37 8.70 6.90 14.12
CA GLY A 37 8.43 7.19 12.71
C GLY A 37 9.54 8.03 12.10
N GLY A 38 9.50 8.22 10.79
CA GLY A 38 10.52 8.99 10.09
C GLY A 38 10.23 9.14 8.61
N ASN A 39 11.02 9.97 7.96
CA ASN A 39 11.05 10.10 6.52
C ASN A 39 11.91 8.98 5.89
N PRO A 40 11.71 8.68 4.60
CA PRO A 40 12.64 7.84 3.85
C PRO A 40 14.08 8.36 3.97
N ALA A 41 15.06 7.46 3.98
CA ALA A 41 16.46 7.82 4.05
C ALA A 41 16.89 8.68 2.84
N HIS A 42 17.72 9.68 3.10
CA HIS A 42 18.39 10.42 2.05
C HIS A 42 19.49 9.56 1.43
N ILE A 43 19.46 9.39 0.11
CA ILE A 43 20.46 8.67 -0.68
C ILE A 43 21.07 9.68 -1.66
N PRO A 44 22.22 10.30 -1.33
CA PRO A 44 22.76 11.43 -2.10
C PRO A 44 23.01 11.13 -3.58
N GLU A 45 23.36 9.87 -3.90
CA GLU A 45 23.57 9.43 -5.29
C GLU A 45 22.28 9.48 -6.10
N ILE A 46 21.18 9.03 -5.51
CA ILE A 46 19.86 9.02 -6.15
C ILE A 46 19.28 10.44 -6.22
N GLU A 47 19.47 11.24 -5.17
CA GLU A 47 19.05 12.64 -5.17
C GLU A 47 19.73 13.46 -6.29
N LYS A 48 21.00 13.18 -6.58
CA LYS A 48 21.71 13.78 -7.73
C LYS A 48 21.08 13.40 -9.06
N VAL A 49 20.65 12.14 -9.22
CA VAL A 49 19.95 11.68 -10.42
C VAL A 49 18.63 12.41 -10.59
N PHE A 50 17.84 12.53 -9.52
CA PHE A 50 16.55 13.25 -9.56
C PHE A 50 16.74 14.74 -9.89
N ARG A 51 17.73 15.40 -9.25
CA ARG A 51 18.07 16.79 -9.54
C ARG A 51 18.45 16.97 -11.01
N HIS A 52 19.37 16.16 -11.51
CA HIS A 52 19.81 16.23 -12.92
C HIS A 52 18.66 16.01 -13.89
N SER A 53 17.76 15.05 -13.61
CA SER A 53 16.58 14.81 -14.42
C SER A 53 15.63 16.02 -14.44
N MET A 54 15.42 16.65 -13.28
CA MET A 54 14.61 17.88 -13.20
C MET A 54 15.25 19.04 -13.99
N GLU A 55 16.56 19.25 -13.87
CA GLU A 55 17.31 20.26 -14.62
C GLU A 55 17.16 20.04 -16.14
N ALA A 56 17.27 18.78 -16.59
CA ALA A 56 17.09 18.45 -18.02
C ALA A 56 15.66 18.76 -18.52
N ILE A 57 14.64 18.52 -17.69
CA ILE A 57 13.25 18.89 -18.00
C ILE A 57 13.11 20.40 -18.15
N MET A 58 13.67 21.15 -17.19
CA MET A 58 13.60 22.64 -17.18
C MET A 58 14.32 23.27 -18.37
N GLN A 59 15.39 22.64 -18.87
CA GLN A 59 16.14 23.13 -20.02
C GLN A 59 15.49 22.84 -21.37
N LYS A 60 14.60 21.83 -21.42
CA LYS A 60 13.90 21.45 -22.65
C LYS A 60 12.66 22.31 -22.83
N ALA A 61 12.65 23.14 -23.89
CA ALA A 61 11.55 24.04 -24.21
C ALA A 61 10.21 23.29 -24.29
N GLY A 62 9.20 23.76 -23.57
CA GLY A 62 7.84 23.21 -23.53
C GLY A 62 7.69 21.94 -22.67
N ALA A 63 8.77 21.33 -22.15
CA ALA A 63 8.65 20.10 -21.38
C ALA A 63 8.08 20.36 -19.98
N PHE A 64 8.53 21.40 -19.30
CA PHE A 64 8.00 21.80 -18.00
C PHE A 64 6.53 22.21 -18.12
N GLU A 65 6.23 23.09 -19.09
CA GLU A 65 4.88 23.59 -19.36
C GLU A 65 3.91 22.45 -19.67
N SER A 66 4.37 21.43 -20.40
CA SER A 66 3.55 20.24 -20.68
C SER A 66 3.25 19.41 -19.41
N ILE A 67 4.21 19.27 -18.51
CA ILE A 67 4.04 18.52 -17.26
C ILE A 67 3.04 19.20 -16.32
N VAL A 68 3.10 20.54 -16.22
CA VAL A 68 2.25 21.28 -15.26
C VAL A 68 0.94 21.78 -15.86
N GLY A 69 0.81 21.84 -17.18
CA GLY A 69 -0.30 22.48 -17.87
C GLY A 69 -1.22 21.52 -18.64
N ASN A 70 -0.83 20.28 -18.85
CA ASN A 70 -1.64 19.32 -19.60
C ASN A 70 -2.23 18.24 -18.67
N TYR A 71 -3.42 17.75 -19.04
CA TYR A 71 -3.95 16.53 -18.42
C TYR A 71 -3.28 15.30 -18.99
N ASP A 72 -2.98 14.35 -18.13
CA ASP A 72 -2.61 13.00 -18.52
C ASP A 72 -3.85 12.11 -18.76
N ASN A 73 -3.64 10.92 -19.32
CA ASN A 73 -4.68 9.90 -19.41
C ASN A 73 -5.16 9.49 -18.00
N PRO A 74 -6.41 9.00 -17.85
CA PRO A 74 -6.90 8.51 -16.55
C PRO A 74 -6.01 7.44 -15.90
N GLN A 75 -5.30 6.67 -16.69
CA GLN A 75 -4.35 5.64 -16.25
C GLN A 75 -3.01 6.22 -15.77
N GLY A 76 -2.71 7.45 -16.16
CA GLY A 76 -1.47 8.17 -15.86
C GLY A 76 -0.65 8.51 -17.10
N ASN A 77 0.52 9.07 -16.89
CA ASN A 77 1.44 9.47 -17.95
C ASN A 77 1.90 8.27 -18.79
N ALA A 78 1.65 8.29 -20.09
CA ALA A 78 1.94 7.18 -21.01
C ALA A 78 3.44 6.82 -21.04
N ALA A 79 4.32 7.83 -21.12
CA ALA A 79 5.76 7.58 -21.16
C ALA A 79 6.27 6.92 -19.86
N PHE A 80 5.67 7.27 -18.72
CA PHE A 80 6.00 6.65 -17.44
C PHE A 80 5.52 5.19 -17.38
N THR A 81 4.26 4.91 -17.73
CA THR A 81 3.71 3.55 -17.69
C THR A 81 4.44 2.61 -18.65
N GLU A 82 4.80 3.08 -19.84
CA GLU A 82 5.64 2.33 -20.78
C GLU A 82 7.05 2.06 -20.23
N ALA A 83 7.69 3.06 -19.62
CA ALA A 83 9.02 2.89 -19.03
C ALA A 83 8.99 1.92 -17.86
N LEU A 84 7.96 1.97 -17.02
CA LEU A 84 7.77 1.07 -15.89
C LEU A 84 7.51 -0.38 -16.38
N ALA A 85 6.67 -0.57 -17.38
CA ALA A 85 6.45 -1.90 -17.99
C ALA A 85 7.75 -2.50 -18.52
N ARG A 86 8.56 -1.72 -19.27
CA ARG A 86 9.88 -2.16 -19.73
C ARG A 86 10.81 -2.55 -18.58
N LEU A 87 10.85 -1.74 -17.54
CA LEU A 87 11.67 -1.99 -16.34
C LEU A 87 11.32 -3.32 -15.68
N MET A 88 10.02 -3.57 -15.47
CA MET A 88 9.52 -4.80 -14.84
C MET A 88 9.80 -6.03 -15.71
N ASN A 89 9.58 -5.93 -17.03
CA ASN A 89 9.86 -7.01 -17.96
C ASN A 89 11.37 -7.35 -18.03
N THR A 90 12.22 -6.31 -18.01
CA THR A 90 13.68 -6.50 -18.07
C THR A 90 14.23 -7.11 -16.79
N ASN A 91 13.78 -6.65 -15.63
CA ASN A 91 14.38 -7.06 -14.36
C ASN A 91 13.78 -8.35 -13.80
N TYR A 92 12.51 -8.63 -14.09
CA TYR A 92 11.77 -9.74 -13.48
C TYR A 92 11.24 -10.75 -14.49
N GLY A 93 11.43 -10.52 -15.78
CA GLY A 93 10.92 -11.41 -16.83
C GLY A 93 9.38 -11.42 -16.91
N TRP A 94 8.72 -10.35 -16.44
CA TRP A 94 7.27 -10.22 -16.54
C TRP A 94 6.88 -9.99 -18.01
N ASN A 95 5.64 -10.30 -18.33
CA ASN A 95 5.05 -10.03 -19.65
C ASN A 95 3.86 -9.09 -19.47
N ILE A 96 4.14 -7.82 -19.16
CA ILE A 96 3.14 -6.77 -18.94
C ILE A 96 3.35 -5.61 -19.90
N GLY A 97 2.25 -4.93 -20.25
CA GLY A 97 2.26 -3.68 -20.99
C GLY A 97 1.81 -2.50 -20.13
N PRO A 98 1.81 -1.26 -20.68
CA PRO A 98 1.32 -0.09 -19.98
C PRO A 98 -0.15 -0.23 -19.53
N GLU A 99 -0.96 -1.04 -20.21
CA GLU A 99 -2.36 -1.33 -19.85
C GLU A 99 -2.52 -2.05 -18.52
N ASN A 100 -1.47 -2.68 -18.00
CA ASN A 100 -1.45 -3.33 -16.70
C ASN A 100 -1.04 -2.40 -15.55
N ILE A 101 -0.79 -1.11 -15.84
CA ILE A 101 -0.26 -0.14 -14.88
C ILE A 101 -1.22 1.05 -14.80
N ALA A 102 -1.62 1.40 -13.58
CA ALA A 102 -2.38 2.61 -13.29
C ALA A 102 -1.67 3.42 -12.20
N LEU A 103 -1.63 4.73 -12.37
CA LEU A 103 -1.01 5.66 -11.42
C LEU A 103 -2.07 6.28 -10.52
N THR A 104 -1.72 6.46 -9.25
CA THR A 104 -2.58 7.14 -8.27
C THR A 104 -1.76 8.16 -7.48
N ASN A 105 -2.44 9.03 -6.74
CA ASN A 105 -1.81 9.96 -5.80
C ASN A 105 -1.31 9.22 -4.55
N GLY A 106 -0.28 8.38 -4.74
CA GLY A 106 0.28 7.53 -3.71
C GLY A 106 -0.50 6.22 -3.50
N SER A 107 0.16 5.26 -2.86
CA SER A 107 -0.39 3.92 -2.60
C SER A 107 -1.65 3.92 -1.74
N GLN A 108 -1.81 4.88 -0.83
CA GLN A 108 -3.02 5.01 -0.01
C GLN A 108 -4.29 5.20 -0.86
N THR A 109 -4.20 6.00 -1.93
CA THR A 109 -5.34 6.17 -2.87
C THR A 109 -5.62 4.89 -3.62
N ALA A 110 -4.58 4.15 -4.03
CA ALA A 110 -4.74 2.85 -4.66
C ALA A 110 -5.43 1.85 -3.72
N PHE A 111 -4.96 1.73 -2.48
CA PHE A 111 -5.57 0.84 -1.49
C PHE A 111 -7.00 1.26 -1.12
N PHE A 112 -7.28 2.55 -0.97
CA PHE A 112 -8.65 3.02 -0.79
C PHE A 112 -9.57 2.53 -1.90
N THR A 113 -9.14 2.66 -3.16
CA THR A 113 -9.92 2.19 -4.30
C THR A 113 -10.08 0.68 -4.28
N LEU A 114 -8.98 -0.08 -4.18
CA LEU A 114 -9.00 -1.54 -4.22
C LEU A 114 -9.79 -2.16 -3.08
N PHE A 115 -9.63 -1.68 -1.84
CA PHE A 115 -10.35 -2.24 -0.71
C PHE A 115 -11.87 -2.04 -0.85
N ASN A 116 -12.30 -0.88 -1.35
CA ASN A 116 -13.72 -0.62 -1.55
C ASN A 116 -14.28 -1.19 -2.86
N MET A 117 -13.42 -1.65 -3.79
CA MET A 117 -13.84 -2.45 -4.94
C MET A 117 -14.13 -3.91 -4.58
N PHE A 118 -13.35 -4.46 -3.63
CA PHE A 118 -13.43 -5.88 -3.29
C PHE A 118 -14.13 -6.17 -1.97
N ALA A 119 -14.43 -5.15 -1.16
CA ALA A 119 -15.16 -5.30 0.09
C ALA A 119 -16.44 -4.46 0.12
N GLY A 120 -17.39 -4.88 0.94
CA GLY A 120 -18.73 -4.30 1.04
C GLY A 120 -19.79 -5.18 0.42
N GLU A 121 -20.97 -4.61 0.18
CA GLU A 121 -22.08 -5.31 -0.45
C GLU A 121 -21.86 -5.42 -1.95
N SER A 122 -21.88 -6.64 -2.47
CA SER A 122 -21.70 -6.96 -3.88
C SER A 122 -23.05 -7.11 -4.59
N GLU A 123 -23.07 -7.10 -5.93
CA GLU A 123 -24.27 -7.22 -6.76
C GLU A 123 -25.05 -8.53 -6.52
N ASP A 124 -24.36 -9.58 -6.06
CA ASP A 124 -24.96 -10.87 -5.67
C ASP A 124 -25.61 -10.84 -4.28
N GLY A 125 -25.64 -9.69 -3.60
CA GLY A 125 -26.17 -9.50 -2.25
C GLY A 125 -25.26 -10.04 -1.14
N LYS A 126 -24.11 -10.63 -1.47
CA LYS A 126 -23.12 -11.07 -0.48
C LYS A 126 -22.29 -9.89 0.02
N ARG A 127 -21.86 -10.00 1.27
CA ARG A 127 -20.99 -9.02 1.89
C ARG A 127 -19.59 -9.58 2.03
N ARG A 128 -18.63 -8.91 1.42
CA ARG A 128 -17.23 -9.36 1.36
C ARG A 128 -16.31 -8.44 2.16
N LYS A 129 -15.19 -8.99 2.60
CA LYS A 129 -14.15 -8.31 3.38
C LYS A 129 -12.79 -8.47 2.75
N ILE A 130 -11.89 -7.56 3.11
CA ILE A 130 -10.45 -7.73 2.87
C ILE A 130 -9.88 -8.56 4.02
N LEU A 131 -9.19 -9.64 3.70
CA LEU A 131 -8.52 -10.48 4.66
C LEU A 131 -7.04 -10.13 4.74
N PHE A 132 -6.57 -9.81 5.93
CA PHE A 132 -5.16 -9.76 6.28
C PHE A 132 -4.76 -11.13 6.87
N PRO A 133 -4.09 -12.00 6.12
CA PRO A 133 -3.77 -13.35 6.58
C PRO A 133 -2.71 -13.37 7.67
N LEU A 134 -2.11 -12.23 7.96
CA LEU A 134 -1.15 -12.02 9.03
C LEU A 134 -1.31 -10.60 9.60
N ALA A 135 -1.52 -10.49 10.91
CA ALA A 135 -1.48 -9.22 11.64
C ALA A 135 -0.32 -9.25 12.65
N PRO A 136 0.27 -8.09 13.03
CA PRO A 136 -0.13 -6.74 12.65
C PRO A 136 0.22 -6.39 11.19
N GLU A 137 -0.57 -5.53 10.58
CA GLU A 137 -0.42 -4.99 9.24
C GLU A 137 -0.36 -3.45 9.31
N TYR A 138 -0.12 -2.77 8.20
CA TYR A 138 0.08 -1.33 8.18
C TYR A 138 -1.15 -0.58 8.71
N ILE A 139 -0.92 0.26 9.72
CA ILE A 139 -1.97 1.02 10.42
C ILE A 139 -2.81 1.90 9.49
N GLY A 140 -2.20 2.42 8.41
CA GLY A 140 -2.87 3.27 7.43
C GLY A 140 -3.97 2.56 6.63
N TYR A 141 -4.06 1.23 6.66
CA TYR A 141 -5.12 0.49 6.00
C TYR A 141 -6.43 0.50 6.77
N ALA A 142 -6.38 0.57 8.09
CA ALA A 142 -7.55 0.46 8.95
C ALA A 142 -8.66 1.49 8.65
N ASP A 143 -8.26 2.67 8.20
CA ASP A 143 -9.17 3.79 7.95
C ASP A 143 -9.71 3.84 6.50
N LEU A 144 -9.21 2.99 5.59
CA LEU A 144 -9.51 3.09 4.16
C LEU A 144 -10.86 2.46 3.76
N GLY A 145 -11.43 1.58 4.57
CA GLY A 145 -12.75 1.00 4.28
C GLY A 145 -13.88 2.01 4.44
N LEU A 146 -14.82 2.08 3.52
CA LEU A 146 -16.04 2.90 3.66
C LEU A 146 -16.98 2.35 4.73
N GLU A 147 -16.99 1.05 4.91
CA GLU A 147 -17.82 0.34 5.88
C GLU A 147 -17.06 0.01 7.16
N ALA A 148 -17.77 -0.19 8.26
CA ALA A 148 -17.14 -0.46 9.55
C ALA A 148 -16.45 -1.82 9.63
N ASP A 149 -16.93 -2.81 8.86
CA ASP A 149 -16.50 -4.20 8.86
C ASP A 149 -15.78 -4.61 7.58
N THR A 150 -15.14 -3.66 6.89
CA THR A 150 -14.38 -3.88 5.65
C THR A 150 -13.27 -4.91 5.82
N PHE A 151 -12.70 -5.05 7.01
CA PHE A 151 -11.49 -5.84 7.23
C PHE A 151 -11.71 -7.01 8.20
N THR A 152 -10.97 -8.09 7.96
CA THR A 152 -10.77 -9.19 8.89
C THR A 152 -9.29 -9.58 8.90
N ALA A 153 -8.79 -10.12 10.01
CA ALA A 153 -7.37 -10.45 10.15
C ALA A 153 -7.15 -11.70 10.99
N LEU A 154 -6.07 -12.40 10.72
CA LEU A 154 -5.60 -13.52 11.53
C LEU A 154 -4.40 -13.11 12.40
N LYS A 155 -4.34 -13.67 13.59
CA LYS A 155 -3.15 -13.60 14.43
C LYS A 155 -2.06 -14.48 13.82
N PRO A 156 -0.78 -14.06 13.89
CA PRO A 156 0.32 -14.87 13.39
C PRO A 156 0.61 -16.07 14.27
N GLU A 157 1.23 -17.09 13.72
CA GLU A 157 2.10 -17.96 14.46
C GLU A 157 3.42 -17.23 14.75
N ILE A 158 3.93 -17.37 15.96
CA ILE A 158 5.17 -16.70 16.37
C ILE A 158 6.25 -17.77 16.55
N GLU A 159 7.23 -17.76 15.66
CA GLU A 159 8.45 -18.53 15.80
C GLU A 159 9.45 -17.74 16.64
N PHE A 160 9.86 -18.29 17.79
CA PHE A 160 10.92 -17.74 18.60
C PHE A 160 12.26 -18.28 18.10
N LEU A 161 13.11 -17.36 17.67
CA LEU A 161 14.48 -17.63 17.24
C LEU A 161 15.45 -17.45 18.42
N ASP A 162 16.76 -17.40 18.16
CA ASP A 162 17.73 -17.02 19.17
C ASP A 162 17.41 -15.65 19.76
N ALA A 163 17.33 -15.56 21.08
CA ALA A 163 16.95 -14.32 21.75
C ALA A 163 17.85 -13.13 21.34
N PRO A 164 17.30 -11.96 21.06
CA PRO A 164 15.92 -11.54 21.28
C PRO A 164 14.99 -11.63 20.04
N PHE A 165 15.28 -12.47 19.08
CA PHE A 165 14.61 -12.47 17.77
C PHE A 165 13.39 -13.39 17.74
N PHE A 166 12.43 -13.02 16.92
CA PHE A 166 11.26 -13.82 16.58
C PHE A 166 10.79 -13.49 15.15
N LYS A 167 9.96 -14.35 14.58
CA LYS A 167 9.38 -14.18 13.27
C LYS A 167 7.88 -14.46 13.32
N TYR A 168 7.11 -13.69 12.56
CA TYR A 168 5.69 -13.95 12.33
C TYR A 168 5.51 -14.80 11.08
N HIS A 169 4.68 -15.84 11.20
CA HIS A 169 4.24 -16.70 10.12
C HIS A 169 2.73 -16.66 9.98
N ILE A 170 2.24 -16.98 8.79
CA ILE A 170 0.81 -17.16 8.56
C ILE A 170 0.36 -18.46 9.19
N ASP A 171 -0.66 -18.42 10.03
CA ASP A 171 -1.35 -19.60 10.56
C ASP A 171 -2.27 -20.17 9.47
N PHE A 172 -1.69 -21.04 8.63
CA PHE A 172 -2.41 -21.65 7.52
C PHE A 172 -3.47 -22.66 7.97
N ASP A 173 -3.39 -23.19 9.21
CA ASP A 173 -4.38 -24.12 9.74
C ASP A 173 -5.69 -23.40 10.09
N ARG A 174 -5.60 -22.11 10.39
CA ARG A 174 -6.74 -21.23 10.68
C ARG A 174 -7.17 -20.37 9.51
N LEU A 175 -6.36 -20.30 8.46
CA LEU A 175 -6.67 -19.49 7.30
C LEU A 175 -7.84 -20.10 6.53
N GLN A 176 -8.95 -19.37 6.47
CA GLN A 176 -10.13 -19.74 5.69
C GLN A 176 -10.40 -18.63 4.67
N ILE A 177 -10.52 -19.02 3.41
CA ILE A 177 -10.88 -18.14 2.31
C ILE A 177 -12.21 -18.70 1.76
N ASP A 178 -13.30 -18.04 2.09
CA ASP A 178 -14.64 -18.38 1.65
C ASP A 178 -15.30 -17.22 0.91
N ASP A 179 -16.54 -17.37 0.52
CA ASP A 179 -17.32 -16.36 -0.22
C ASP A 179 -17.45 -15.00 0.49
N SER A 180 -17.10 -14.91 1.79
CA SER A 180 -17.08 -13.65 2.54
C SER A 180 -15.79 -12.85 2.35
N ILE A 181 -14.79 -13.40 1.64
CA ILE A 181 -13.53 -12.76 1.37
C ILE A 181 -13.52 -12.25 -0.08
N GLY A 182 -13.34 -10.96 -0.26
CA GLY A 182 -13.24 -10.34 -1.58
C GLY A 182 -11.80 -10.19 -2.07
N ALA A 183 -10.84 -10.06 -1.14
CA ALA A 183 -9.42 -10.04 -1.49
C ALA A 183 -8.54 -10.32 -0.28
N LEU A 184 -7.32 -10.79 -0.55
CA LEU A 184 -6.22 -10.89 0.42
C LEU A 184 -5.30 -9.69 0.29
N CYS A 185 -4.82 -9.17 1.41
CA CYS A 185 -3.82 -8.10 1.41
C CYS A 185 -2.67 -8.47 2.34
N VAL A 186 -1.44 -8.37 1.82
CA VAL A 186 -0.20 -8.58 2.56
C VAL A 186 0.83 -7.52 2.18
N SER A 187 1.61 -7.06 3.16
CA SER A 187 2.79 -6.23 2.93
C SER A 187 4.07 -7.05 3.13
N ARG A 188 5.06 -6.84 2.25
CA ARG A 188 6.32 -7.60 2.28
C ARG A 188 7.51 -6.72 1.88
N PRO A 189 8.29 -6.23 2.83
CA PRO A 189 8.16 -6.34 4.28
C PRO A 189 6.96 -5.57 4.84
N THR A 190 6.46 -5.99 6.01
CA THR A 190 5.35 -5.34 6.70
C THR A 190 5.83 -4.15 7.52
N ASN A 191 5.15 -3.03 7.43
CA ASN A 191 5.29 -1.91 8.37
C ASN A 191 4.24 -2.09 9.50
N PRO A 192 4.59 -2.04 10.81
CA PRO A 192 5.88 -1.63 11.37
C PRO A 192 6.84 -2.77 11.70
N THR A 193 6.46 -4.03 11.55
CA THR A 193 7.19 -5.17 12.09
C THR A 193 8.49 -5.49 11.34
N GLY A 194 8.61 -5.07 10.08
CA GLY A 194 9.70 -5.47 9.19
C GLY A 194 9.62 -6.96 8.78
N ASN A 195 8.54 -7.66 9.14
CA ASN A 195 8.37 -9.08 8.82
C ASN A 195 8.32 -9.31 7.31
N VAL A 196 9.07 -10.29 6.84
CA VAL A 196 9.09 -10.68 5.43
C VAL A 196 8.53 -12.08 5.30
N LEU A 197 7.36 -12.22 4.68
CA LEU A 197 6.81 -13.53 4.33
C LEU A 197 7.81 -14.30 3.46
N THR A 198 7.94 -15.59 3.70
CA THR A 198 8.76 -16.48 2.87
C THR A 198 8.15 -16.62 1.46
N ASN A 199 8.96 -17.08 0.52
CA ASN A 199 8.44 -17.37 -0.83
C ASN A 199 7.39 -18.48 -0.80
N ASP A 200 7.58 -19.48 0.06
CA ASP A 200 6.65 -20.61 0.22
C ASP A 200 5.31 -20.15 0.77
N GLU A 201 5.30 -19.24 1.77
CA GLU A 201 4.07 -18.65 2.28
C GLU A 201 3.31 -17.87 1.20
N VAL A 202 4.02 -17.07 0.40
CA VAL A 202 3.41 -16.32 -0.71
C VAL A 202 2.85 -17.27 -1.78
N GLN A 203 3.57 -18.32 -2.13
CA GLN A 203 3.10 -19.32 -3.09
C GLN A 203 1.86 -20.04 -2.58
N LYS A 204 1.86 -20.45 -1.30
CA LYS A 204 0.70 -21.11 -0.67
C LYS A 204 -0.52 -20.19 -0.63
N LEU A 205 -0.34 -18.90 -0.24
CA LEU A 205 -1.41 -17.91 -0.30
C LEU A 205 -1.99 -17.76 -1.71
N THR A 206 -1.11 -17.67 -2.71
CA THR A 206 -1.52 -17.52 -4.12
C THR A 206 -2.30 -18.73 -4.61
N ALA A 207 -1.89 -19.96 -4.20
CA ALA A 207 -2.62 -21.17 -4.52
C ALA A 207 -4.01 -21.18 -3.90
N LEU A 208 -4.12 -20.90 -2.59
CA LEU A 208 -5.41 -20.83 -1.88
C LEU A 208 -6.34 -19.75 -2.46
N ALA A 209 -5.82 -18.58 -2.84
CA ALA A 209 -6.61 -17.54 -3.48
C ALA A 209 -7.17 -18.00 -4.84
N ARG A 210 -6.40 -18.74 -5.63
CA ARG A 210 -6.85 -19.30 -6.92
C ARG A 210 -7.88 -20.43 -6.80
N GLU A 211 -7.84 -21.18 -5.70
CA GLU A 211 -8.80 -22.24 -5.43
C GLU A 211 -10.16 -21.69 -4.97
N ALA A 212 -10.16 -20.48 -4.42
CA ALA A 212 -11.35 -19.79 -3.91
C ALA A 212 -12.04 -18.88 -4.96
N ASP A 213 -11.42 -18.64 -6.12
CA ASP A 213 -11.93 -17.80 -7.22
C ASP A 213 -12.79 -18.65 -8.16
#